data_0f5e2d9e0e6c6530e72c17e18bac045d
#
_entry.id   0f5e2d9e0e6c6530e72c17e18bac045d
#
_cell.length_a   1.000
_cell.length_b   1.000
_cell.length_c   1.000
_cell.angle_alpha   90.00
_cell.angle_beta   90.00
_cell.angle_gamma   90.00
#
_symmetry.space_group_name_H-M   'P 1'
#
loop_
_entity.id
_entity.type
_entity.pdbx_description
1 polymer ?
#
loop_
_entity_poly.entity_id
_entity_poly.type
_entity_poly.pdbx_seq_one_letter_code
_entity_poly.pdbx_strand_id
1 'polypeptide(L)'
;MSVDHEHVLVYGNPAFAFNGFAKSYDAYGNPDNDPRGEWMSSDLTLGFSYRERPNLYYPLVDEKAGIAYPPNPDRVWVYASESRLKEGQTVQAKTMEEFIRLGQILFPAEQRVATWPTLDALLAAIDAGDVPKIGKSLLLRRDLPDLEFWVGRPVGFGRPRFKRYKADLRNRTQPLSSWVVPTAEAGAYAAEGSFVAATNQEGARVVAEVFGDRAFNYAKPLSLIRNLLQQATRPGDIVLDFFAGSGTTGHAVLELNAEDGGERRFILCSSTESTAKEPDKNLCRDVCAERIRRVLAGYHGRPAISGDFAYLQLDKIDPADLPFEADAEHAYQLL
;
A
#
# COMPACT_ATOMS: atom_id res chain seq x y z
N MET A 1 -14.27 -17.19 -16.62
CA MET A 1 -12.99 -16.55 -16.20
C MET A 1 -12.33 -17.50 -15.21
N SER A 2 -11.10 -17.93 -15.48
CA SER A 2 -10.33 -18.62 -14.44
C SER A 2 -10.08 -17.64 -13.31
N VAL A 3 -10.42 -18.04 -12.10
CA VAL A 3 -10.16 -17.29 -10.86
C VAL A 3 -8.87 -17.74 -10.20
N ASP A 4 -7.96 -18.33 -10.99
CA ASP A 4 -6.68 -18.80 -10.49
C ASP A 4 -5.80 -17.60 -10.13
N HIS A 5 -5.50 -17.45 -8.86
CA HIS A 5 -4.58 -16.48 -8.33
C HIS A 5 -3.57 -17.18 -7.43
N GLU A 6 -2.36 -16.65 -7.40
CA GLU A 6 -1.32 -17.12 -6.50
C GLU A 6 -1.21 -16.16 -5.31
N HIS A 7 -0.94 -16.71 -4.13
CA HIS A 7 -0.65 -15.93 -2.94
C HIS A 7 0.86 -15.83 -2.73
N VAL A 8 1.31 -14.63 -2.40
CA VAL A 8 2.67 -14.39 -1.91
C VAL A 8 2.60 -14.20 -0.41
N LEU A 9 3.20 -15.10 0.34
CA LEU A 9 3.28 -15.03 1.79
C LEU A 9 4.61 -14.37 2.18
N VAL A 10 4.55 -13.33 3.00
CA VAL A 10 5.73 -12.60 3.48
C VAL A 10 5.87 -12.80 4.97
N TYR A 11 7.04 -13.26 5.37
CA TYR A 11 7.43 -13.41 6.78
C TYR A 11 8.60 -12.46 7.05
N GLY A 12 8.55 -11.78 8.17
CA GLY A 12 9.60 -10.83 8.57
C GLY A 12 9.85 -10.87 10.07
N ASN A 13 11.00 -10.39 10.49
CA ASN A 13 11.23 -10.12 11.91
C ASN A 13 10.40 -8.87 12.34
N PRO A 14 10.28 -8.59 13.66
CA PRO A 14 9.48 -7.45 14.13
C PRO A 14 9.94 -6.07 13.62
N ALA A 15 11.18 -5.95 13.14
CA ALA A 15 11.71 -4.71 12.59
C ALA A 15 11.51 -4.59 11.07
N PHE A 16 11.03 -5.64 10.40
CA PHE A 16 10.80 -5.62 8.96
C PHE A 16 9.64 -4.68 8.60
N ALA A 17 9.86 -3.86 7.59
CA ALA A 17 8.81 -3.06 6.97
C ALA A 17 9.12 -2.93 5.47
N PHE A 18 8.09 -2.96 4.65
CA PHE A 18 8.22 -2.61 3.25
C PHE A 18 8.63 -1.15 3.07
N ASN A 19 9.41 -0.85 2.03
CA ASN A 19 9.82 0.51 1.70
C ASN A 19 8.64 1.44 1.43
N GLY A 20 7.53 0.89 0.89
CA GLY A 20 6.37 1.65 0.47
C GLY A 20 6.64 2.48 -0.79
N PHE A 21 5.68 3.31 -1.16
CA PHE A 21 5.79 4.23 -2.28
C PHE A 21 5.89 5.68 -1.77
N ALA A 22 6.61 6.54 -2.48
CA ALA A 22 6.60 7.96 -2.18
C ALA A 22 5.17 8.49 -2.32
N LYS A 23 4.73 9.31 -1.36
CA LYS A 23 3.43 9.98 -1.45
C LYS A 23 3.54 11.15 -2.43
N SER A 24 2.53 11.30 -3.30
CA SER A 24 2.34 12.57 -3.97
C SER A 24 1.81 13.61 -2.99
N TYR A 25 2.32 14.82 -3.14
CA TYR A 25 1.89 15.98 -2.36
C TYR A 25 1.19 17.03 -3.25
N ASP A 26 0.83 16.69 -4.48
CA ASP A 26 0.23 17.58 -5.47
C ASP A 26 -1.12 18.16 -5.01
N ALA A 27 -1.84 17.43 -4.15
CA ALA A 27 -3.08 17.88 -3.55
C ALA A 27 -2.89 18.86 -2.37
N TYR A 28 -1.64 19.08 -1.93
CA TYR A 28 -1.33 20.01 -0.86
C TYR A 28 -1.03 21.39 -1.42
N GLY A 29 -1.63 22.41 -0.83
CA GLY A 29 -1.41 23.80 -1.15
C GLY A 29 -1.70 24.70 0.03
N ASN A 30 -1.47 26.00 -0.10
CA ASN A 30 -1.80 26.98 0.95
C ASN A 30 -2.61 28.15 0.37
N PRO A 31 -3.87 27.90 -0.06
CA PRO A 31 -4.68 28.91 -0.76
C PRO A 31 -5.11 30.07 0.13
N ASP A 32 -5.11 29.89 1.43
CA ASP A 32 -5.53 30.88 2.45
C ASP A 32 -4.36 31.47 3.25
N ASN A 33 -3.11 31.21 2.82
CA ASN A 33 -1.89 31.65 3.50
C ASN A 33 -1.85 31.27 5.00
N ASP A 34 -2.30 30.05 5.30
CA ASP A 34 -2.27 29.53 6.68
C ASP A 34 -0.81 29.48 7.17
N PRO A 35 -0.49 30.06 8.35
CA PRO A 35 0.90 30.10 8.85
C PRO A 35 1.48 28.71 9.17
N ARG A 36 0.64 27.68 9.29
CA ARG A 36 1.06 26.29 9.46
C ARG A 36 1.52 25.62 8.17
N GLY A 37 1.39 26.27 7.03
CA GLY A 37 1.88 25.82 5.73
C GLY A 37 0.84 25.07 4.89
N GLU A 38 1.33 24.24 3.97
CA GLU A 38 0.51 23.53 3.01
C GLU A 38 -0.41 22.50 3.66
N TRP A 39 -1.65 22.46 3.21
CA TRP A 39 -2.69 21.53 3.67
C TRP A 39 -3.54 21.02 2.51
N MET A 40 -4.24 19.92 2.74
CA MET A 40 -5.27 19.40 1.84
C MET A 40 -6.60 19.22 2.58
N SER A 41 -7.70 19.35 1.84
CA SER A 41 -9.04 19.06 2.36
C SER A 41 -9.22 17.56 2.51
N SER A 42 -9.48 17.10 3.74
CA SER A 42 -9.61 15.69 4.09
C SER A 42 -11.01 15.36 4.62
N ASP A 43 -11.41 14.10 4.54
CA ASP A 43 -12.64 13.61 5.14
C ASP A 43 -12.58 13.72 6.67
N LEU A 44 -13.71 14.07 7.28
CA LEU A 44 -13.87 14.26 8.72
C LEU A 44 -14.60 13.08 9.38
N THR A 45 -14.80 11.98 8.63
CA THR A 45 -15.59 10.84 9.11
C THR A 45 -14.78 9.53 9.17
N LEU A 46 -15.20 8.65 10.09
CA LEU A 46 -14.72 7.27 10.25
C LEU A 46 -15.75 6.28 9.68
N GLY A 47 -15.29 5.10 9.29
CA GLY A 47 -16.13 4.02 8.77
C GLY A 47 -16.89 3.24 9.82
N PHE A 48 -17.40 3.90 10.88
CA PHE A 48 -18.23 3.31 11.92
C PHE A 48 -19.60 3.96 11.94
N SER A 49 -20.63 3.17 12.20
CA SER A 49 -21.99 3.68 12.40
C SER A 49 -22.17 4.36 13.77
N TYR A 50 -23.24 5.12 13.91
CA TYR A 50 -23.60 5.75 15.20
C TYR A 50 -23.89 4.74 16.30
N ARG A 51 -24.29 3.50 15.95
CA ARG A 51 -24.53 2.42 16.90
C ARG A 51 -23.23 1.83 17.47
N GLU A 52 -22.20 1.77 16.64
CA GLU A 52 -20.86 1.29 17.04
C GLU A 52 -20.08 2.34 17.82
N ARG A 53 -20.25 3.62 17.47
CA ARG A 53 -19.53 4.76 18.07
C ARG A 53 -20.48 5.92 18.40
N PRO A 54 -21.42 5.77 19.34
CA PRO A 54 -22.42 6.81 19.64
C PRO A 54 -21.81 8.09 20.20
N ASN A 55 -20.66 8.02 20.86
CA ASN A 55 -19.92 9.18 21.37
C ASN A 55 -19.35 10.09 20.27
N LEU A 56 -19.21 9.57 19.04
CA LEU A 56 -18.75 10.31 17.86
C LEU A 56 -19.91 10.76 16.95
N TYR A 57 -21.15 10.48 17.35
CA TYR A 57 -22.36 10.89 16.65
C TYR A 57 -23.01 12.07 17.36
N TYR A 58 -22.79 13.28 16.87
CA TYR A 58 -23.29 14.52 17.44
C TYR A 58 -23.42 15.59 16.35
N PRO A 59 -24.32 16.60 16.52
CA PRO A 59 -24.40 17.75 15.63
C PRO A 59 -23.11 18.56 15.65
N LEU A 60 -22.60 18.92 14.46
CA LEU A 60 -21.47 19.85 14.34
C LEU A 60 -22.02 21.24 14.04
N VAL A 61 -21.67 22.25 14.84
CA VAL A 61 -22.20 23.59 14.71
C VAL A 61 -21.11 24.57 14.31
N ASP A 62 -21.35 25.32 13.23
CA ASP A 62 -20.61 26.55 12.95
C ASP A 62 -21.22 27.70 13.72
N GLU A 63 -20.62 28.03 14.84
CA GLU A 63 -21.13 29.09 15.75
C GLU A 63 -21.10 30.47 15.07
N LYS A 64 -20.20 30.72 14.13
CA LYS A 64 -20.09 32.00 13.41
C LYS A 64 -21.25 32.21 12.45
N ALA A 65 -21.66 31.16 11.75
CA ALA A 65 -22.78 31.21 10.81
C ALA A 65 -24.13 30.82 11.45
N GLY A 66 -24.11 30.22 12.63
CA GLY A 66 -25.31 29.69 13.29
C GLY A 66 -25.88 28.45 12.58
N ILE A 67 -25.08 27.73 11.82
CA ILE A 67 -25.50 26.58 10.97
C ILE A 67 -25.09 25.28 11.63
N ALA A 68 -26.04 24.36 11.75
CA ALA A 68 -25.78 23.01 12.24
C ALA A 68 -25.67 21.99 11.09
N TYR A 69 -24.74 21.06 11.23
CA TYR A 69 -24.46 20.00 10.25
C TYR A 69 -24.76 18.63 10.85
N PRO A 70 -25.63 17.81 10.25
CA PRO A 70 -25.92 16.49 10.75
C PRO A 70 -24.74 15.53 10.55
N PRO A 71 -24.42 14.71 11.56
CA PRO A 71 -23.47 13.64 11.44
C PRO A 71 -23.99 12.57 10.48
N ASN A 72 -23.09 11.88 9.81
CA ASN A 72 -23.49 10.73 9.01
C ASN A 72 -23.77 9.53 9.93
N PRO A 73 -24.97 8.95 9.94
CA PRO A 73 -25.30 7.82 10.81
C PRO A 73 -24.53 6.54 10.48
N ASP A 74 -24.02 6.42 9.26
CA ASP A 74 -23.26 5.26 8.82
C ASP A 74 -21.73 5.51 8.86
N ARG A 75 -21.31 6.77 9.12
CA ARG A 75 -19.90 7.19 9.21
C ARG A 75 -19.77 8.37 10.16
N VAL A 76 -19.51 8.07 11.43
CA VAL A 76 -19.42 9.10 12.49
C VAL A 76 -18.19 10.00 12.34
N TRP A 77 -18.13 11.11 13.12
CA TRP A 77 -16.98 12.01 13.11
C TRP A 77 -15.68 11.33 13.58
N VAL A 78 -14.54 11.83 13.10
CA VAL A 78 -13.21 11.33 13.51
C VAL A 78 -12.88 11.73 14.95
N TYR A 79 -13.28 12.91 15.38
CA TYR A 79 -12.90 13.49 16.67
C TYR A 79 -14.06 13.52 17.62
N ALA A 80 -13.77 13.36 18.93
CA ALA A 80 -14.77 13.49 19.98
C ALA A 80 -15.11 14.97 20.22
N SER A 81 -16.38 15.24 20.56
CA SER A 81 -16.81 16.54 21.06
C SER A 81 -16.55 16.62 22.57
N GLU A 82 -16.15 17.80 23.06
CA GLU A 82 -16.01 18.10 24.50
C GLU A 82 -17.29 17.76 25.26
N SER A 83 -18.47 18.03 24.69
CA SER A 83 -19.77 17.74 25.27
C SER A 83 -20.10 16.24 25.42
N ARG A 84 -19.34 15.36 24.77
CA ARG A 84 -19.55 13.91 24.81
C ARG A 84 -18.47 13.18 25.62
N LEU A 85 -17.52 13.90 26.19
CA LEU A 85 -16.51 13.32 27.07
C LEU A 85 -17.13 13.09 28.47
N LYS A 86 -16.76 11.96 29.06
CA LYS A 86 -17.11 11.72 30.48
C LYS A 86 -16.21 12.56 31.38
N GLU A 87 -16.71 12.89 32.56
CA GLU A 87 -15.91 13.58 33.57
C GLU A 87 -14.62 12.83 33.88
N GLY A 88 -13.47 13.51 33.77
CA GLY A 88 -12.14 12.92 33.94
C GLY A 88 -11.61 12.10 32.75
N GLN A 89 -12.36 11.99 31.66
CA GLN A 89 -11.90 11.33 30.47
C GLN A 89 -10.92 12.21 29.68
N THR A 90 -9.72 11.72 29.43
CA THR A 90 -8.76 12.33 28.51
C THR A 90 -8.79 11.66 27.13
N VAL A 91 -8.63 12.44 26.08
CA VAL A 91 -8.49 11.96 24.70
C VAL A 91 -7.05 12.16 24.23
N GLN A 92 -6.55 11.23 23.43
CA GLN A 92 -5.19 11.33 22.86
C GLN A 92 -5.07 12.40 21.77
N ALA A 93 -6.17 12.66 21.07
CA ALA A 93 -6.26 13.70 20.04
C ALA A 93 -6.99 14.94 20.60
N LYS A 94 -6.82 16.07 19.93
CA LYS A 94 -7.63 17.26 20.19
C LYS A 94 -9.11 16.97 19.95
N THR A 95 -9.98 17.71 20.67
CA THR A 95 -11.43 17.64 20.48
C THR A 95 -11.87 18.35 19.19
N MET A 96 -13.09 18.12 18.76
CA MET A 96 -13.67 18.79 17.59
C MET A 96 -13.68 20.31 17.78
N GLU A 97 -14.06 20.78 18.98
CA GLU A 97 -14.12 22.18 19.33
C GLU A 97 -12.73 22.84 19.32
N GLU A 98 -11.69 22.10 19.75
CA GLU A 98 -10.31 22.59 19.63
C GLU A 98 -9.90 22.75 18.18
N PHE A 99 -10.24 21.80 17.28
CA PHE A 99 -9.97 21.93 15.86
C PHE A 99 -10.75 23.06 15.19
N ILE A 100 -11.99 23.33 15.63
CA ILE A 100 -12.77 24.49 15.18
C ILE A 100 -12.07 25.80 15.60
N ARG A 101 -11.67 25.92 16.86
CA ARG A 101 -10.95 27.10 17.39
C ARG A 101 -9.63 27.35 16.66
N LEU A 102 -8.95 26.28 16.25
CA LEU A 102 -7.72 26.36 15.46
C LEU A 102 -7.96 26.64 13.98
N GLY A 103 -9.21 26.76 13.53
CA GLY A 103 -9.55 26.96 12.12
C GLY A 103 -9.18 25.77 11.22
N GLN A 104 -9.12 24.55 11.78
CA GLN A 104 -8.82 23.33 11.03
C GLN A 104 -10.06 22.64 10.47
N ILE A 105 -11.25 23.02 10.95
CA ILE A 105 -12.51 22.57 10.36
C ILE A 105 -12.93 23.57 9.29
N LEU A 106 -13.12 23.08 8.09
CA LEU A 106 -13.60 23.84 6.93
C LEU A 106 -15.12 23.68 6.85
N PHE A 107 -15.84 24.70 7.23
CA PHE A 107 -17.27 24.75 6.98
C PHE A 107 -17.55 25.22 5.55
N PRO A 108 -18.56 24.67 4.86
CA PRO A 108 -18.92 25.08 3.52
C PRO A 108 -19.33 26.56 3.47
N ALA A 109 -18.68 27.36 2.62
CA ALA A 109 -18.98 28.78 2.48
C ALA A 109 -20.28 29.02 1.68
N GLU A 110 -20.44 28.28 0.59
CA GLU A 110 -21.63 28.35 -0.26
C GLU A 110 -22.40 27.04 -0.18
N GLN A 111 -23.63 27.09 0.31
CA GLN A 111 -24.45 25.90 0.48
C GLN A 111 -25.92 26.25 0.63
N ARG A 112 -26.77 25.27 0.37
CA ARG A 112 -28.18 25.32 0.74
C ARG A 112 -28.28 25.19 2.28
N VAL A 113 -29.15 26.00 2.88
CA VAL A 113 -29.54 25.93 4.30
C VAL A 113 -31.05 25.78 4.36
N ALA A 114 -31.55 24.90 5.20
CA ALA A 114 -32.98 24.75 5.46
C ALA A 114 -33.29 24.82 6.95
N THR A 115 -34.50 25.26 7.27
CA THR A 115 -35.03 25.28 8.64
C THR A 115 -36.43 24.69 8.62
N TRP A 116 -36.69 23.71 9.48
CA TRP A 116 -38.00 23.10 9.66
C TRP A 116 -38.60 23.56 10.96
N PRO A 117 -39.72 24.33 10.92
CA PRO A 117 -40.29 24.97 12.11
C PRO A 117 -40.90 23.99 13.10
N THR A 118 -41.29 22.82 12.67
CA THR A 118 -41.88 21.74 13.47
C THR A 118 -41.29 20.38 13.16
N LEU A 119 -41.47 19.45 14.08
CA LEU A 119 -41.04 18.04 13.85
C LEU A 119 -41.78 17.44 12.65
N ASP A 120 -43.06 17.71 12.46
CA ASP A 120 -43.84 17.22 11.33
C ASP A 120 -43.29 17.74 10.00
N ALA A 121 -42.89 19.01 9.95
CA ALA A 121 -42.23 19.58 8.76
C ALA A 121 -40.92 18.91 8.46
N LEU A 122 -40.10 18.59 9.48
CA LEU A 122 -38.86 17.82 9.31
C LEU A 122 -39.13 16.41 8.83
N LEU A 123 -40.09 15.71 9.42
CA LEU A 123 -40.47 14.35 9.04
C LEU A 123 -40.99 14.30 7.59
N ALA A 124 -41.78 15.27 7.17
CA ALA A 124 -42.23 15.40 5.76
C ALA A 124 -41.05 15.62 4.82
N ALA A 125 -40.07 16.44 5.21
CA ALA A 125 -38.85 16.65 4.42
C ALA A 125 -38.00 15.37 4.31
N ILE A 126 -37.88 14.58 5.40
CA ILE A 126 -37.20 13.29 5.42
C ILE A 126 -37.89 12.32 4.42
N ASP A 127 -39.21 12.21 4.46
CA ASP A 127 -39.97 11.32 3.56
C ASP A 127 -39.84 11.74 2.09
N ALA A 128 -39.77 13.04 1.83
CA ALA A 128 -39.51 13.58 0.51
C ALA A 128 -38.04 13.45 0.06
N GLY A 129 -37.12 13.03 0.95
CA GLY A 129 -35.70 13.01 0.67
C GLY A 129 -35.07 14.41 0.53
N ASP A 130 -35.74 15.44 1.06
CA ASP A 130 -35.32 16.86 1.00
C ASP A 130 -34.57 17.29 2.28
N VAL A 131 -33.60 16.48 2.68
CA VAL A 131 -32.71 16.71 3.82
C VAL A 131 -31.25 16.51 3.38
N PRO A 132 -30.25 16.94 4.16
CA PRO A 132 -28.85 16.70 3.85
C PRO A 132 -28.56 15.23 3.56
N LYS A 133 -27.77 14.95 2.51
CA LYS A 133 -27.45 13.59 2.07
C LYS A 133 -26.04 13.48 1.52
N ILE A 134 -25.48 12.27 1.55
CA ILE A 134 -24.22 11.91 0.92
C ILE A 134 -24.51 10.80 -0.08
N GLY A 135 -24.39 11.11 -1.38
CA GLY A 135 -24.84 10.21 -2.43
C GLY A 135 -26.35 9.94 -2.30
N LYS A 136 -26.70 8.68 -2.03
CA LYS A 136 -28.10 8.25 -1.81
C LYS A 136 -28.47 8.16 -0.33
N SER A 137 -27.53 8.29 0.60
CA SER A 137 -27.76 8.12 2.03
C SER A 137 -28.19 9.45 2.67
N LEU A 138 -29.38 9.47 3.27
CA LEU A 138 -29.88 10.61 4.03
C LEU A 138 -29.15 10.72 5.36
N LEU A 139 -28.78 11.94 5.76
CA LEU A 139 -28.13 12.20 7.05
C LEU A 139 -29.14 12.38 8.19
N LEU A 140 -30.38 12.76 7.87
CA LEU A 140 -31.52 12.77 8.79
C LEU A 140 -32.52 11.71 8.34
N ARG A 141 -32.87 10.80 9.25
CA ARG A 141 -33.80 9.67 8.99
C ARG A 141 -34.72 9.52 10.21
N ARG A 142 -35.93 8.95 10.00
CA ARG A 142 -36.94 8.78 11.06
C ARG A 142 -36.48 7.90 12.22
N ASP A 143 -35.56 6.96 11.99
CA ASP A 143 -35.04 6.01 12.97
C ASP A 143 -33.89 6.55 13.81
N LEU A 144 -33.47 7.80 13.58
CA LEU A 144 -32.34 8.39 14.30
C LEU A 144 -32.79 9.03 15.60
N PRO A 145 -31.92 9.02 16.62
CA PRO A 145 -32.18 9.72 17.87
C PRO A 145 -32.11 11.24 17.67
N ASP A 146 -32.72 11.99 18.61
CA ASP A 146 -32.57 13.45 18.75
C ASP A 146 -33.01 14.29 17.54
N LEU A 147 -34.02 13.81 16.77
CA LEU A 147 -34.57 14.57 15.63
C LEU A 147 -35.10 15.96 16.06
N GLU A 148 -35.60 16.11 17.27
CA GLU A 148 -36.06 17.38 17.84
C GLU A 148 -34.97 18.45 17.90
N PHE A 149 -33.69 18.05 18.01
CA PHE A 149 -32.58 19.00 17.97
C PHE A 149 -32.58 19.84 16.67
N TRP A 150 -33.03 19.29 15.55
CA TRP A 150 -32.97 19.93 14.24
C TRP A 150 -34.16 20.86 13.98
N VAL A 151 -35.20 20.83 14.83
CA VAL A 151 -36.40 21.68 14.68
C VAL A 151 -36.03 23.13 15.00
N GLY A 152 -36.44 24.04 14.09
CA GLY A 152 -36.21 25.48 14.24
C GLY A 152 -34.77 25.95 14.04
N ARG A 153 -33.82 25.04 13.71
CA ARG A 153 -32.41 25.39 13.49
C ARG A 153 -32.07 25.48 12.01
N PRO A 154 -31.16 26.40 11.61
CA PRO A 154 -30.58 26.39 10.28
C PRO A 154 -29.70 25.15 10.10
N VAL A 155 -30.01 24.31 9.12
CA VAL A 155 -29.29 23.06 8.83
C VAL A 155 -28.60 23.15 7.47
N GLY A 156 -27.28 22.96 7.47
CA GLY A 156 -26.48 23.01 6.27
C GLY A 156 -26.52 21.71 5.45
N PHE A 157 -26.60 21.85 4.13
CA PHE A 157 -26.56 20.74 3.17
C PHE A 157 -25.12 20.45 2.69
N GLY A 158 -24.20 21.33 3.00
CA GLY A 158 -22.79 21.15 2.69
C GLY A 158 -22.11 20.17 3.66
N ARG A 159 -20.89 19.85 3.36
CA ARG A 159 -20.12 18.84 4.09
C ARG A 159 -18.89 19.47 4.76
N PRO A 160 -18.83 19.57 6.10
CA PRO A 160 -17.63 19.99 6.80
C PRO A 160 -16.45 19.09 6.48
N ARG A 161 -15.26 19.68 6.34
CA ARG A 161 -14.01 19.00 5.98
C ARG A 161 -12.92 19.36 6.99
N PHE A 162 -11.80 18.66 6.93
CA PHE A 162 -10.66 18.87 7.81
C PHE A 162 -9.44 19.32 7.03
N LYS A 163 -8.73 20.35 7.52
CA LYS A 163 -7.41 20.75 7.01
C LYS A 163 -6.36 19.76 7.51
N ARG A 164 -5.86 18.92 6.61
CA ARG A 164 -4.76 18.02 6.92
C ARG A 164 -3.46 18.64 6.45
N TYR A 165 -2.63 19.07 7.39
CA TYR A 165 -1.36 19.69 7.06
C TYR A 165 -0.31 18.68 6.63
N LYS A 166 0.50 19.06 5.65
CA LYS A 166 1.63 18.27 5.17
C LYS A 166 2.67 18.04 6.27
N ALA A 167 2.86 19.04 7.14
CA ALA A 167 3.77 18.98 8.27
C ALA A 167 3.38 17.93 9.32
N ASP A 168 2.06 17.62 9.46
CA ASP A 168 1.54 16.64 10.42
C ASP A 168 1.64 15.18 9.95
N LEU A 169 2.12 14.95 8.73
CA LEU A 169 2.24 13.60 8.17
C LEU A 169 3.35 12.81 8.86
N ARG A 170 2.97 11.79 9.62
CA ARG A 170 3.90 10.90 10.31
C ARG A 170 4.73 10.03 9.36
N ASN A 171 4.12 9.59 8.26
CA ASN A 171 4.76 8.73 7.26
C ASN A 171 4.84 9.45 5.92
N ARG A 172 6.06 9.52 5.37
CA ARG A 172 6.32 10.08 4.04
C ARG A 172 6.09 9.09 2.91
N THR A 173 5.87 7.83 3.25
CA THR A 173 5.60 6.75 2.31
C THR A 173 4.17 6.26 2.44
N GLN A 174 3.61 5.79 1.33
CA GLN A 174 2.35 5.10 1.27
C GLN A 174 2.60 3.59 1.47
N PRO A 175 1.85 2.90 2.35
CA PRO A 175 2.00 1.47 2.52
C PRO A 175 1.78 0.72 1.22
N LEU A 176 2.49 -0.39 1.04
CA LEU A 176 2.25 -1.32 -0.05
C LEU A 176 0.84 -1.91 0.06
N SER A 177 0.11 -1.92 -1.06
CA SER A 177 -1.16 -2.64 -1.14
C SER A 177 -0.91 -4.16 -1.07
N SER A 178 -1.78 -4.87 -0.36
CA SER A 178 -1.79 -6.35 -0.37
C SER A 178 -2.38 -6.93 -1.66
N TRP A 179 -2.94 -6.09 -2.52
CA TRP A 179 -3.47 -6.48 -3.82
C TRP A 179 -2.46 -6.15 -4.92
N VAL A 180 -2.06 -7.19 -5.69
CA VAL A 180 -1.23 -7.03 -6.88
C VAL A 180 -2.15 -6.88 -8.08
N VAL A 181 -2.09 -5.74 -8.74
CA VAL A 181 -2.90 -5.44 -9.93
C VAL A 181 -2.18 -5.98 -11.17
N PRO A 182 -2.83 -6.81 -12.00
CA PRO A 182 -2.24 -7.23 -13.27
C PRO A 182 -1.96 -6.01 -14.17
N THR A 183 -0.83 -6.01 -14.86
CA THR A 183 -0.45 -4.90 -15.77
C THR A 183 -1.54 -4.58 -16.80
N ALA A 184 -2.25 -5.60 -17.29
CA ALA A 184 -3.36 -5.43 -18.26
C ALA A 184 -4.55 -4.67 -17.66
N GLU A 185 -4.72 -4.66 -16.34
CA GLU A 185 -5.82 -4.03 -15.62
C GLU A 185 -5.40 -2.76 -14.89
N ALA A 186 -4.12 -2.38 -14.97
CA ALA A 186 -3.56 -1.25 -14.23
C ALA A 186 -4.29 0.07 -14.51
N GLY A 187 -4.68 0.32 -15.76
CA GLY A 187 -5.41 1.53 -16.13
C GLY A 187 -6.80 1.67 -15.50
N ALA A 188 -7.41 0.55 -15.09
CA ALA A 188 -8.74 0.54 -14.49
C ALA A 188 -8.71 0.47 -12.96
N TYR A 189 -7.71 -0.21 -12.38
CA TYR A 189 -7.71 -0.56 -10.96
C TYR A 189 -6.47 -0.11 -10.18
N ALA A 190 -5.38 0.27 -10.85
CA ALA A 190 -4.22 0.79 -10.15
C ALA A 190 -4.49 2.22 -9.65
N ALA A 191 -4.32 2.40 -8.34
CA ALA A 191 -4.25 3.70 -7.70
C ALA A 191 -2.80 4.03 -7.36
N GLU A 192 -2.56 5.25 -6.91
CA GLU A 192 -1.25 5.63 -6.37
C GLU A 192 -0.81 4.66 -5.26
N GLY A 193 0.39 4.11 -5.38
CA GLY A 193 0.90 3.11 -4.43
C GLY A 193 0.41 1.67 -4.69
N SER A 194 -0.27 1.41 -5.81
CA SER A 194 -0.62 0.05 -6.19
C SER A 194 0.61 -0.75 -6.60
N PHE A 195 0.65 -2.01 -6.18
CA PHE A 195 1.62 -2.97 -6.64
C PHE A 195 1.15 -3.54 -7.98
N VAL A 196 1.86 -3.25 -9.07
CA VAL A 196 1.49 -3.68 -10.41
C VAL A 196 2.52 -4.68 -10.92
N ALA A 197 2.07 -5.86 -11.37
CA ALA A 197 2.94 -6.87 -11.95
C ALA A 197 2.26 -7.57 -13.14
N ALA A 198 3.06 -8.10 -14.03
CA ALA A 198 2.55 -8.92 -15.14
C ALA A 198 2.14 -10.32 -14.66
N THR A 199 1.41 -11.04 -15.50
CA THR A 199 0.99 -12.41 -15.25
C THR A 199 2.14 -13.41 -15.49
N ASN A 200 1.94 -14.67 -15.16
CA ASN A 200 2.93 -15.75 -15.37
C ASN A 200 3.42 -15.88 -16.81
N GLN A 201 2.68 -15.39 -17.80
CA GLN A 201 3.10 -15.37 -19.20
C GLN A 201 4.34 -14.50 -19.43
N GLU A 202 4.56 -13.47 -18.63
CA GLU A 202 5.78 -12.65 -18.70
C GLU A 202 7.04 -13.50 -18.47
N GLY A 203 7.01 -14.40 -17.49
CA GLY A 203 8.15 -15.26 -17.18
C GLY A 203 8.62 -16.05 -18.39
N ALA A 204 7.69 -16.72 -19.08
CA ALA A 204 7.99 -17.48 -20.29
C ALA A 204 8.48 -16.58 -21.45
N ARG A 205 7.87 -15.39 -21.61
CA ARG A 205 8.27 -14.41 -22.63
C ARG A 205 9.69 -13.90 -22.39
N VAL A 206 10.02 -13.51 -21.16
CA VAL A 206 11.35 -13.01 -20.80
C VAL A 206 12.43 -14.09 -21.00
N VAL A 207 12.12 -15.35 -20.67
CA VAL A 207 13.04 -16.47 -20.96
C VAL A 207 13.28 -16.58 -22.46
N ALA A 208 12.24 -16.55 -23.28
CA ALA A 208 12.38 -16.62 -24.73
C ALA A 208 13.16 -15.41 -25.30
N GLU A 209 12.99 -14.22 -24.76
CA GLU A 209 13.78 -13.03 -25.15
C GLU A 209 15.27 -13.18 -24.80
N VAL A 210 15.58 -13.76 -23.64
CA VAL A 210 16.97 -13.96 -23.18
C VAL A 210 17.67 -15.09 -23.96
N PHE A 211 16.98 -16.21 -24.21
CA PHE A 211 17.59 -17.41 -24.80
C PHE A 211 17.39 -17.52 -26.30
N GLY A 212 16.41 -16.84 -26.86
CA GLY A 212 15.97 -17.02 -28.23
C GLY A 212 14.99 -18.19 -28.41
N ASP A 213 14.76 -18.95 -27.35
CA ASP A 213 13.87 -20.11 -27.32
C ASP A 213 13.21 -20.26 -25.91
N ARG A 214 12.44 -21.36 -25.77
CA ARG A 214 11.73 -21.68 -24.53
C ARG A 214 12.58 -22.55 -23.59
N ALA A 215 13.73 -22.05 -23.17
CA ALA A 215 14.69 -22.79 -22.34
C ALA A 215 14.14 -23.23 -20.97
N PHE A 216 13.06 -22.60 -20.47
CA PHE A 216 12.42 -22.92 -19.19
C PHE A 216 10.93 -22.58 -19.18
N ASN A 217 10.08 -23.51 -18.70
CA ASN A 217 8.63 -23.39 -18.85
C ASN A 217 7.89 -22.64 -17.73
N TYR A 218 8.44 -22.58 -16.52
CA TYR A 218 7.75 -22.11 -15.32
C TYR A 218 8.45 -20.92 -14.64
N ALA A 219 9.10 -20.08 -15.43
CA ALA A 219 9.75 -18.88 -14.91
C ALA A 219 8.70 -17.93 -14.29
N LYS A 220 8.99 -17.42 -13.11
CA LYS A 220 8.15 -16.40 -12.47
C LYS A 220 8.25 -15.07 -13.22
N PRO A 221 7.20 -14.23 -13.16
CA PRO A 221 7.22 -12.91 -13.79
C PRO A 221 8.35 -12.05 -13.25
N LEU A 222 9.16 -11.48 -14.12
CA LEU A 222 10.28 -10.62 -13.74
C LEU A 222 9.79 -9.38 -13.01
N SER A 223 8.71 -8.76 -13.49
CA SER A 223 8.10 -7.59 -12.87
C SER A 223 7.62 -7.85 -11.43
N LEU A 224 7.05 -9.03 -11.16
CA LEU A 224 6.62 -9.41 -9.81
C LEU A 224 7.82 -9.52 -8.86
N ILE A 225 8.84 -10.27 -9.25
CA ILE A 225 10.02 -10.48 -8.40
C ILE A 225 10.76 -9.16 -8.18
N ARG A 226 10.95 -8.37 -9.25
CA ARG A 226 11.58 -7.06 -9.15
C ARG A 226 10.86 -6.13 -8.18
N ASN A 227 9.54 -6.02 -8.28
CA ASN A 227 8.74 -5.17 -7.39
C ASN A 227 8.77 -5.67 -5.94
N LEU A 228 8.73 -6.98 -5.71
CA LEU A 228 8.89 -7.55 -4.35
C LEU A 228 10.25 -7.18 -3.77
N LEU A 229 11.33 -7.32 -4.53
CA LEU A 229 12.68 -6.96 -4.09
C LEU A 229 12.80 -5.45 -3.85
N GLN A 230 12.24 -4.61 -4.71
CA GLN A 230 12.23 -3.16 -4.52
C GLN A 230 11.57 -2.74 -3.20
N GLN A 231 10.52 -3.46 -2.81
CA GLN A 231 9.80 -3.17 -1.58
C GLN A 231 10.45 -3.78 -0.34
N ALA A 232 11.16 -4.90 -0.47
CA ALA A 232 11.69 -5.66 0.66
C ALA A 232 13.18 -5.47 0.89
N THR A 233 13.92 -4.85 -0.04
CA THR A 233 15.38 -4.70 0.04
C THR A 233 15.83 -3.24 -0.06
N ARG A 234 17.02 -2.99 0.46
CA ARG A 234 17.76 -1.72 0.36
C ARG A 234 19.04 -1.93 -0.45
N PRO A 235 19.65 -0.85 -0.99
CA PRO A 235 20.99 -0.93 -1.55
C PRO A 235 21.97 -1.62 -0.58
N GLY A 236 22.74 -2.62 -1.08
CA GLY A 236 23.72 -3.37 -0.29
C GLY A 236 23.20 -4.66 0.36
N ASP A 237 21.87 -4.91 0.37
CA ASP A 237 21.31 -6.15 0.91
C ASP A 237 21.69 -7.38 0.08
N ILE A 238 21.65 -8.56 0.72
CA ILE A 238 21.85 -9.86 0.07
C ILE A 238 20.49 -10.52 -0.15
N VAL A 239 20.23 -10.92 -1.37
CA VAL A 239 19.04 -11.66 -1.77
C VAL A 239 19.39 -13.13 -1.97
N LEU A 240 18.76 -14.02 -1.21
CA LEU A 240 18.96 -15.46 -1.31
C LEU A 240 17.73 -16.12 -1.89
N ASP A 241 17.93 -16.93 -2.93
CA ASP A 241 16.90 -17.73 -3.58
C ASP A 241 17.32 -19.21 -3.60
N PHE A 242 16.66 -20.02 -2.79
CA PHE A 242 16.96 -21.45 -2.65
C PHE A 242 16.45 -22.29 -3.82
N PHE A 243 15.55 -21.77 -4.65
CA PHE A 243 14.93 -22.47 -5.76
C PHE A 243 14.95 -21.59 -7.02
N ALA A 244 16.13 -21.10 -7.36
CA ALA A 244 16.34 -20.07 -8.38
C ALA A 244 15.78 -20.42 -9.78
N GLY A 245 15.61 -21.72 -10.08
CA GLY A 245 15.05 -22.18 -11.35
C GLY A 245 15.75 -21.56 -12.53
N SER A 246 15.06 -20.66 -13.24
CA SER A 246 15.63 -19.93 -14.38
C SER A 246 16.43 -18.68 -14.01
N GLY A 247 16.67 -18.38 -12.72
CA GLY A 247 17.44 -17.20 -12.30
C GLY A 247 16.70 -15.86 -12.38
N THR A 248 15.37 -15.86 -12.27
CA THR A 248 14.57 -14.62 -12.32
C THR A 248 14.97 -13.63 -11.22
N THR A 249 15.26 -14.12 -10.02
CA THR A 249 15.67 -13.30 -8.87
C THR A 249 16.97 -12.56 -9.13
N GLY A 250 18.00 -13.23 -9.65
CA GLY A 250 19.27 -12.58 -10.01
C GLY A 250 19.10 -11.54 -11.12
N HIS A 251 18.29 -11.84 -12.13
CA HIS A 251 17.95 -10.87 -13.18
C HIS A 251 17.29 -9.63 -12.59
N ALA A 252 16.32 -9.80 -11.68
CA ALA A 252 15.63 -8.70 -11.01
C ALA A 252 16.57 -7.83 -10.14
N VAL A 253 17.53 -8.46 -9.44
CA VAL A 253 18.54 -7.73 -8.65
C VAL A 253 19.42 -6.88 -9.56
N LEU A 254 19.88 -7.41 -10.69
CA LEU A 254 20.70 -6.66 -11.66
C LEU A 254 19.94 -5.46 -12.24
N GLU A 255 18.66 -5.65 -12.63
CA GLU A 255 17.83 -4.54 -13.13
C GLU A 255 17.63 -3.46 -12.05
N LEU A 256 17.36 -3.83 -10.79
CA LEU A 256 17.20 -2.87 -9.70
C LEU A 256 18.48 -2.08 -9.43
N ASN A 257 19.64 -2.76 -9.41
CA ASN A 257 20.92 -2.09 -9.20
C ASN A 257 21.24 -1.11 -10.35
N ALA A 258 20.91 -1.47 -11.59
CA ALA A 258 21.08 -0.59 -12.74
C ALA A 258 20.17 0.65 -12.68
N GLU A 259 18.98 0.51 -12.09
CA GLU A 259 18.00 1.60 -12.00
C GLU A 259 18.33 2.59 -10.87
N ASP A 260 18.64 2.08 -9.68
CA ASP A 260 18.81 2.91 -8.47
C ASP A 260 20.27 3.12 -8.02
N GLY A 261 21.22 2.55 -8.78
CA GLY A 261 22.65 2.58 -8.43
C GLY A 261 22.98 1.75 -7.18
N GLY A 262 22.11 0.84 -6.79
CA GLY A 262 22.30 -0.03 -5.62
C GLY A 262 23.37 -1.10 -5.86
N GLU A 263 23.87 -1.64 -4.76
CA GLU A 263 24.88 -2.71 -4.74
C GLU A 263 24.31 -3.98 -4.07
N ARG A 264 23.03 -4.30 -4.36
CA ARG A 264 22.44 -5.56 -3.87
C ARG A 264 23.21 -6.73 -4.45
N ARG A 265 23.42 -7.75 -3.63
CA ARG A 265 24.04 -9.01 -4.03
C ARG A 265 23.00 -10.12 -4.05
N PHE A 266 23.25 -11.18 -4.80
CA PHE A 266 22.38 -12.33 -4.82
C PHE A 266 23.15 -13.64 -4.64
N ILE A 267 22.48 -14.61 -4.03
CA ILE A 267 22.90 -16.00 -3.92
C ILE A 267 21.75 -16.84 -4.49
N LEU A 268 22.02 -17.54 -5.58
CA LEU A 268 21.03 -18.37 -6.27
C LEU A 268 21.42 -19.84 -6.11
N CYS A 269 20.58 -20.62 -5.45
CA CYS A 269 20.76 -22.04 -5.29
C CYS A 269 19.77 -22.79 -6.17
N SER A 270 20.24 -23.76 -6.93
CA SER A 270 19.41 -24.62 -7.76
C SER A 270 20.02 -25.99 -7.86
N SER A 271 19.17 -27.01 -8.00
CA SER A 271 19.63 -28.35 -8.34
C SER A 271 19.96 -28.44 -9.83
N THR A 272 20.65 -29.51 -10.21
CA THR A 272 20.91 -29.81 -11.62
C THR A 272 19.64 -30.23 -12.35
N GLU A 273 18.63 -30.75 -11.64
CA GLU A 273 17.46 -31.44 -12.22
C GLU A 273 17.84 -32.58 -13.20
N SER A 274 19.03 -33.15 -13.03
CA SER A 274 19.43 -34.33 -13.80
C SER A 274 18.54 -35.53 -13.50
N THR A 275 18.26 -36.32 -14.49
CA THR A 275 17.47 -37.54 -14.38
C THR A 275 18.22 -38.72 -15.04
N ALA A 276 17.76 -39.95 -14.85
CA ALA A 276 18.33 -41.12 -15.53
C ALA A 276 18.24 -41.02 -17.06
N LYS A 277 17.31 -40.20 -17.58
CA LYS A 277 17.17 -39.98 -19.05
C LYS A 277 18.02 -38.80 -19.54
N GLU A 278 18.31 -37.83 -18.64
CA GLU A 278 19.07 -36.63 -18.93
C GLU A 278 20.17 -36.44 -17.86
N PRO A 279 21.19 -37.32 -17.82
CA PRO A 279 22.21 -37.32 -16.76
C PRO A 279 23.10 -36.07 -16.78
N ASP A 280 23.29 -35.49 -17.96
CA ASP A 280 24.13 -34.29 -18.16
C ASP A 280 23.39 -32.98 -17.97
N LYS A 281 22.08 -33.02 -17.70
CA LYS A 281 21.28 -31.86 -17.48
C LYS A 281 21.77 -31.11 -16.23
N ASN A 282 21.97 -29.80 -16.39
CA ASN A 282 22.34 -28.92 -15.28
C ASN A 282 21.59 -27.59 -15.39
N LEU A 283 20.38 -27.54 -14.79
CA LEU A 283 19.53 -26.36 -14.82
C LEU A 283 20.26 -25.14 -14.24
N CYS A 284 21.03 -25.32 -13.17
CA CYS A 284 21.77 -24.25 -12.54
C CYS A 284 22.80 -23.62 -13.47
N ARG A 285 23.58 -24.45 -14.18
CA ARG A 285 24.62 -24.01 -15.13
C ARG A 285 24.02 -23.48 -16.43
N ASP A 286 23.16 -24.30 -17.04
CA ASP A 286 22.76 -24.13 -18.42
C ASP A 286 21.60 -23.15 -18.62
N VAL A 287 20.81 -22.91 -17.54
CA VAL A 287 19.68 -21.96 -17.57
C VAL A 287 19.92 -20.82 -16.60
N CYS A 288 20.08 -21.09 -15.30
CA CYS A 288 20.16 -20.04 -14.30
C CYS A 288 21.39 -19.14 -14.51
N ALA A 289 22.58 -19.71 -14.50
CA ALA A 289 23.83 -18.96 -14.68
C ALA A 289 23.92 -18.35 -16.10
N GLU A 290 23.47 -19.10 -17.11
CA GLU A 290 23.47 -18.61 -18.50
C GLU A 290 22.52 -17.42 -18.69
N ARG A 291 21.36 -17.40 -18.04
CA ARG A 291 20.49 -16.22 -18.04
C ARG A 291 21.21 -15.00 -17.47
N ILE A 292 21.91 -15.14 -16.34
CA ILE A 292 22.65 -14.03 -15.74
C ILE A 292 23.75 -13.53 -16.69
N ARG A 293 24.52 -14.43 -17.34
CA ARG A 293 25.54 -14.03 -18.33
C ARG A 293 24.95 -13.21 -19.49
N ARG A 294 23.80 -13.65 -20.03
CA ARG A 294 23.13 -12.96 -21.14
C ARG A 294 22.55 -11.62 -20.71
N VAL A 295 22.00 -11.52 -19.52
CA VAL A 295 21.51 -10.26 -18.95
C VAL A 295 22.65 -9.26 -18.79
N LEU A 296 23.80 -9.67 -18.26
CA LEU A 296 24.99 -8.84 -18.14
C LEU A 296 25.53 -8.40 -19.52
N ALA A 297 25.53 -9.29 -20.50
CA ALA A 297 26.00 -9.00 -21.86
C ALA A 297 25.03 -8.16 -22.70
N GLY A 298 23.77 -8.06 -22.28
CA GLY A 298 22.67 -7.51 -23.06
C GLY A 298 22.00 -8.58 -23.94
N TYR A 299 20.68 -8.45 -24.10
CA TYR A 299 19.88 -9.43 -24.85
C TYR A 299 18.70 -8.76 -25.54
N HIS A 300 18.26 -9.30 -26.66
CA HIS A 300 17.05 -8.89 -27.39
C HIS A 300 16.91 -7.36 -27.54
N GLY A 301 17.99 -6.66 -27.86
CA GLY A 301 18.03 -5.21 -27.98
C GLY A 301 18.10 -4.45 -26.64
N ARG A 302 18.11 -5.11 -25.49
CA ARG A 302 18.40 -4.50 -24.21
C ARG A 302 19.90 -4.32 -24.03
N PRO A 303 20.35 -3.20 -23.46
CA PRO A 303 21.77 -2.94 -23.25
C PRO A 303 22.36 -3.89 -22.19
N ALA A 304 23.68 -4.02 -22.20
CA ALA A 304 24.43 -4.67 -21.15
C ALA A 304 24.21 -3.98 -19.80
N ILE A 305 24.15 -4.77 -18.72
CA ILE A 305 24.05 -4.32 -17.34
C ILE A 305 25.41 -4.56 -16.67
N SER A 306 25.93 -3.56 -15.96
CA SER A 306 27.16 -3.71 -15.18
C SER A 306 26.94 -4.68 -14.02
N GLY A 307 27.90 -5.56 -13.79
CA GLY A 307 27.88 -6.52 -12.69
C GLY A 307 28.73 -7.74 -13.00
N ASP A 308 28.87 -8.61 -12.02
CA ASP A 308 29.55 -9.88 -12.13
C ASP A 308 28.86 -10.95 -11.28
N PHE A 309 29.27 -12.20 -11.43
CA PHE A 309 28.88 -13.30 -10.55
C PHE A 309 29.85 -14.46 -10.67
N ALA A 310 29.92 -15.27 -9.64
CA ALA A 310 30.65 -16.55 -9.66
C ALA A 310 29.65 -17.71 -9.74
N TYR A 311 29.94 -18.69 -10.59
CA TYR A 311 29.24 -19.98 -10.60
C TYR A 311 30.06 -20.98 -9.77
N LEU A 312 29.42 -21.55 -8.76
CA LEU A 312 30.02 -22.52 -7.85
C LEU A 312 29.26 -23.86 -7.95
N GLN A 313 29.96 -24.95 -7.88
CA GLN A 313 29.40 -26.27 -7.75
C GLN A 313 29.79 -26.84 -6.38
N LEU A 314 28.79 -27.32 -5.65
CA LEU A 314 29.02 -27.99 -4.37
C LEU A 314 29.18 -29.48 -4.60
N ASP A 315 30.29 -30.02 -4.16
CA ASP A 315 30.54 -31.46 -4.14
C ASP A 315 30.25 -32.00 -2.73
N LYS A 316 29.81 -33.27 -2.68
CA LYS A 316 29.69 -33.99 -1.42
C LYS A 316 31.05 -34.51 -1.02
N ILE A 317 31.51 -34.12 0.14
CA ILE A 317 32.69 -34.72 0.76
C ILE A 317 32.16 -35.83 1.70
N ASP A 318 32.72 -37.04 1.57
CA ASP A 318 32.43 -38.09 2.54
C ASP A 318 32.98 -37.65 3.90
N PRO A 319 32.17 -37.69 4.99
CA PRO A 319 32.66 -37.36 6.34
C PRO A 319 33.91 -38.15 6.76
N ALA A 320 34.12 -39.33 6.17
CA ALA A 320 35.31 -40.13 6.38
C ALA A 320 36.60 -39.56 5.73
N ASP A 321 36.43 -38.70 4.72
CA ASP A 321 37.53 -38.03 4.01
C ASP A 321 37.89 -36.66 4.63
N LEU A 322 37.15 -36.23 5.61
CA LEU A 322 37.50 -35.01 6.36
C LEU A 322 38.70 -35.33 7.29
N PRO A 323 39.82 -34.61 7.21
CA PRO A 323 40.91 -34.76 8.15
C PRO A 323 40.36 -34.49 9.55
N PHE A 324 40.68 -35.38 10.48
CA PHE A 324 40.20 -35.40 11.88
C PHE A 324 40.55 -34.15 12.71
N GLU A 325 41.29 -33.22 12.12
CA GLU A 325 41.79 -31.97 12.74
C GLU A 325 41.17 -30.69 12.17
N ALA A 326 40.04 -30.75 11.48
CA ALA A 326 39.33 -29.51 11.13
C ALA A 326 38.68 -28.94 12.40
N ASP A 327 39.34 -28.01 13.04
CA ASP A 327 38.73 -27.22 14.08
C ASP A 327 37.60 -26.34 13.51
N ALA A 328 36.68 -25.88 14.36
CA ALA A 328 35.53 -25.10 13.92
C ALA A 328 35.95 -23.79 13.18
N GLU A 329 37.17 -23.30 13.39
CA GLU A 329 37.73 -22.11 12.76
C GLU A 329 38.07 -22.36 11.27
N HIS A 330 38.51 -23.57 10.92
CA HIS A 330 38.79 -23.97 9.53
C HIS A 330 37.48 -24.15 8.72
N ALA A 331 36.43 -24.61 9.35
CA ALA A 331 35.11 -24.74 8.69
C ALA A 331 34.50 -23.37 8.34
N TYR A 332 34.76 -22.33 9.13
CA TYR A 332 34.33 -20.95 8.86
C TYR A 332 35.14 -20.25 7.75
N GLN A 333 36.35 -20.69 7.46
CA GLN A 333 37.19 -20.13 6.38
C GLN A 333 36.82 -20.71 5.00
N LEU A 334 36.04 -21.78 4.95
CA LEU A 334 35.58 -22.43 3.71
C LEU A 334 34.12 -22.09 3.36
N LEU A 335 33.42 -21.31 4.18
CA LEU A 335 32.11 -20.71 3.91
C LEU A 335 32.27 -19.22 3.62
#